data_5806f49a0bb02c53553978a116ee5754
#
_entry.id   5806f49a0bb02c53553978a116ee5754
#
_cell.length_a   1.000
_cell.length_b   1.000
_cell.length_c   1.000
_cell.angle_alpha   90.00
_cell.angle_beta   90.00
_cell.angle_gamma   90.00
#
_symmetry.space_group_name_H-M   'P 1'
#
loop_
_entity.id
_entity.type
_entity.pdbx_description
1 polymer ?
#
loop_
_entity_poly.entity_id
_entity_poly.type
_entity_poly.pdbx_seq_one_letter_code
_entity_poly.pdbx_strand_id
1 'polypeptide(L)'
;MSDDAYSRLEAQFTEIGRLDDIRRLLDWDRATVMPDGGSDARGAQLETLAALRHRLVTQPDVARWLDDTDPGALTPWEEANVRAMRRMHLHAASVPSALIEALARAANRTEHLWRRARKDDDFSSVEPALGELLALIREEAA
;
A
#
# COMPACT_ATOMS: atom_id res chain seq x y z
N MET A 1 3.35 -1.74 -34.14
CA MET A 1 3.88 -2.36 -32.92
C MET A 1 2.69 -2.61 -32.02
N SER A 2 2.30 -3.85 -31.85
CA SER A 2 1.22 -4.20 -30.92
C SER A 2 1.73 -3.88 -29.54
N ASP A 3 1.12 -2.89 -28.90
CA ASP A 3 1.37 -2.56 -27.51
C ASP A 3 0.76 -3.71 -26.69
N ASP A 4 1.59 -4.71 -26.42
CA ASP A 4 1.19 -5.98 -25.82
C ASP A 4 0.64 -5.75 -24.42
N ALA A 5 -0.38 -6.50 -24.03
CA ALA A 5 -1.01 -6.41 -22.70
C ALA A 5 0.02 -6.54 -21.57
N TYR A 6 1.03 -7.42 -21.74
CA TYR A 6 2.12 -7.53 -20.78
C TYR A 6 2.95 -6.26 -20.65
N SER A 7 3.32 -5.60 -21.75
CA SER A 7 4.08 -4.35 -21.71
C SER A 7 3.34 -3.22 -20.98
N ARG A 8 2.02 -3.17 -21.12
CA ARG A 8 1.18 -2.21 -20.37
C ARG A 8 1.15 -2.53 -18.88
N LEU A 9 1.00 -3.82 -18.53
CA LEU A 9 1.10 -4.26 -17.14
C LEU A 9 2.46 -3.92 -16.54
N GLU A 10 3.55 -4.20 -17.24
CA GLU A 10 4.91 -3.90 -16.79
C GLU A 10 5.10 -2.40 -16.53
N ALA A 11 4.66 -1.54 -17.46
CA ALA A 11 4.72 -0.09 -17.29
C ALA A 11 3.91 0.37 -16.08
N GLN A 12 2.66 -0.13 -15.93
CA GLN A 12 1.78 0.20 -14.83
C GLN A 12 2.35 -0.24 -13.47
N PHE A 13 2.83 -1.47 -13.37
CA PHE A 13 3.39 -1.98 -12.12
C PHE A 13 4.77 -1.40 -11.80
N THR A 14 5.51 -0.92 -12.81
CA THR A 14 6.71 -0.10 -12.59
C THR A 14 6.36 1.24 -11.94
N GLU A 15 5.28 1.90 -12.35
CA GLU A 15 4.81 3.14 -11.70
C GLU A 15 4.37 2.87 -10.25
N ILE A 16 3.62 1.80 -10.01
CA ILE A 16 3.21 1.36 -8.67
C ILE A 16 4.45 1.09 -7.80
N GLY A 17 5.47 0.42 -8.34
CA GLY A 17 6.73 0.18 -7.64
C GLY A 17 7.45 1.46 -7.21
N ARG A 18 7.45 2.51 -8.06
CA ARG A 18 8.00 3.82 -7.69
C ARG A 18 7.25 4.46 -6.53
N LEU A 19 5.92 4.33 -6.46
CA LEU A 19 5.16 4.80 -5.30
C LEU A 19 5.50 4.02 -4.04
N ASP A 20 5.71 2.71 -4.14
CA ASP A 20 6.16 1.89 -3.02
C ASP A 20 7.57 2.29 -2.54
N ASP A 21 8.48 2.69 -3.43
CA ASP A 21 9.79 3.21 -3.08
C ASP A 21 9.70 4.57 -2.38
N ILE A 22 8.85 5.49 -2.86
CA ILE A 22 8.59 6.77 -2.20
C ILE A 22 8.02 6.52 -0.79
N ARG A 23 7.08 5.59 -0.64
CA ARG A 23 6.52 5.23 0.66
C ARG A 23 7.60 4.74 1.62
N ARG A 24 8.51 3.86 1.17
CA ARG A 24 9.64 3.37 2.00
C ARG A 24 10.55 4.51 2.46
N LEU A 25 10.83 5.50 1.60
CA LEU A 25 11.60 6.69 1.98
C LEU A 25 10.88 7.52 3.04
N LEU A 26 9.56 7.72 2.91
CA LEU A 26 8.77 8.43 3.92
C LEU A 26 8.70 7.66 5.25
N ASP A 27 8.61 6.33 5.21
CA ASP A 27 8.63 5.48 6.39
C ASP A 27 10.01 5.53 7.08
N TRP A 28 11.09 5.52 6.30
CA TRP A 28 12.45 5.68 6.84
C TRP A 28 12.66 7.06 7.49
N ASP A 29 12.26 8.14 6.81
CA ASP A 29 12.36 9.49 7.34
C ASP A 29 11.55 9.64 8.65
N ARG A 30 10.32 9.11 8.68
CA ARG A 30 9.49 9.06 9.88
C ARG A 30 10.18 8.31 11.02
N ALA A 31 10.92 7.26 10.71
CA ALA A 31 11.62 6.43 11.69
C ALA A 31 12.88 7.08 12.24
N THR A 32 13.49 8.03 11.54
CA THR A 32 14.86 8.50 11.81
C THR A 32 14.98 10.00 12.08
N VAL A 33 14.59 10.85 11.13
CA VAL A 33 14.91 12.28 11.15
C VAL A 33 13.69 13.21 11.25
N MET A 34 12.49 12.70 11.07
CA MET A 34 11.26 13.52 11.14
C MET A 34 11.09 14.16 12.52
N PRO A 35 10.92 15.50 12.62
CA PRO A 35 10.65 16.16 13.89
C PRO A 35 9.27 15.76 14.43
N ASP A 36 9.11 15.82 15.77
CA ASP A 36 7.86 15.44 16.46
C ASP A 36 6.61 16.16 15.91
N GLY A 37 6.73 17.42 15.52
CA GLY A 37 5.65 18.20 14.91
C GLY A 37 5.29 17.82 13.46
N GLY A 38 6.05 16.93 12.83
CA GLY A 38 5.84 16.51 11.43
C GLY A 38 4.81 15.38 11.24
N SER A 39 4.32 14.78 12.32
CA SER A 39 3.51 13.55 12.27
C SER A 39 2.24 13.67 11.44
N ASP A 40 1.49 14.77 11.59
CA ASP A 40 0.21 14.95 10.88
C ASP A 40 0.43 15.12 9.38
N ALA A 41 1.42 15.94 8.98
CA ALA A 41 1.77 16.13 7.58
C ALA A 41 2.26 14.82 6.94
N ARG A 42 3.07 14.03 7.66
CA ARG A 42 3.54 12.74 7.21
C ARG A 42 2.40 11.73 7.08
N GLY A 43 1.46 11.72 8.02
CA GLY A 43 0.25 10.91 7.96
C GLY A 43 -0.56 11.18 6.69
N ALA A 44 -0.82 12.46 6.39
CA ALA A 44 -1.53 12.88 5.18
C ALA A 44 -0.80 12.48 3.89
N GLN A 45 0.54 12.57 3.85
CA GLN A 45 1.35 12.12 2.70
C GLN A 45 1.23 10.61 2.47
N LEU A 46 1.35 9.81 3.54
CA LEU A 46 1.24 8.34 3.46
C LEU A 46 -0.17 7.89 3.06
N GLU A 47 -1.21 8.55 3.58
CA GLU A 47 -2.61 8.33 3.19
C GLU A 47 -2.83 8.62 1.69
N THR A 48 -2.33 9.75 1.20
CA THR A 48 -2.41 10.13 -0.22
C THR A 48 -1.73 9.10 -1.11
N LEU A 49 -0.53 8.64 -0.74
CA LEU A 49 0.18 7.60 -1.49
C LEU A 49 -0.55 6.26 -1.48
N ALA A 50 -1.12 5.86 -0.34
CA ALA A 50 -1.89 4.63 -0.23
C ALA A 50 -3.13 4.66 -1.13
N ALA A 51 -3.87 5.76 -1.13
CA ALA A 51 -5.04 5.95 -1.98
C ALA A 51 -4.67 5.97 -3.47
N LEU A 52 -3.58 6.66 -3.85
CA LEU A 52 -3.10 6.69 -5.23
C LEU A 52 -2.68 5.30 -5.71
N ARG A 53 -1.87 4.60 -4.92
CA ARG A 53 -1.43 3.24 -5.21
C ARG A 53 -2.62 2.30 -5.40
N HIS A 54 -3.60 2.35 -4.49
CA HIS A 54 -4.80 1.53 -4.56
C HIS A 54 -5.56 1.76 -5.86
N ARG A 55 -5.80 3.02 -6.26
CA ARG A 55 -6.45 3.36 -7.53
C ARG A 55 -5.70 2.80 -8.74
N LEU A 56 -4.35 2.90 -8.75
CA LEU A 56 -3.55 2.41 -9.88
C LEU A 56 -3.58 0.88 -9.99
N VAL A 57 -3.60 0.16 -8.87
CA VAL A 57 -3.70 -1.30 -8.87
C VAL A 57 -5.10 -1.78 -9.27
N THR A 58 -6.16 -1.06 -8.86
CA THR A 58 -7.55 -1.50 -9.03
C THR A 58 -8.24 -0.92 -10.26
N GLN A 59 -7.55 -0.10 -11.06
CA GLN A 59 -8.15 0.48 -12.27
C GLN A 59 -8.62 -0.61 -13.24
N PRO A 60 -9.77 -0.41 -13.94
CA PRO A 60 -10.36 -1.44 -14.82
C PRO A 60 -9.43 -1.95 -15.92
N ASP A 61 -8.53 -1.09 -16.40
CA ASP A 61 -7.55 -1.45 -17.43
C ASP A 61 -6.58 -2.54 -16.96
N VAL A 62 -6.20 -2.57 -15.68
CA VAL A 62 -5.34 -3.62 -15.12
C VAL A 62 -6.03 -4.98 -15.21
N ALA A 63 -7.30 -5.08 -14.83
CA ALA A 63 -8.09 -6.32 -14.96
C ALA A 63 -8.11 -6.79 -16.41
N ARG A 64 -8.45 -5.88 -17.35
CA ARG A 64 -8.49 -6.18 -18.77
C ARG A 64 -7.15 -6.67 -19.31
N TRP A 65 -6.05 -5.99 -19.02
CA TRP A 65 -4.72 -6.40 -19.47
C TRP A 65 -4.29 -7.74 -18.90
N LEU A 66 -4.66 -8.03 -17.63
CA LEU A 66 -4.41 -9.33 -17.01
C LEU A 66 -5.18 -10.46 -17.71
N ASP A 67 -6.39 -10.18 -18.23
CA ASP A 67 -7.20 -11.16 -18.95
C ASP A 67 -6.78 -11.29 -20.43
N ASP A 68 -6.32 -10.21 -21.05
CA ASP A 68 -5.85 -10.17 -22.44
C ASP A 68 -4.43 -10.76 -22.60
N THR A 69 -3.71 -11.02 -21.51
CA THR A 69 -2.35 -11.58 -21.57
C THR A 69 -2.41 -13.08 -21.90
N ASP A 70 -1.79 -13.48 -23.04
CA ASP A 70 -1.66 -14.89 -23.45
C ASP A 70 -0.49 -15.54 -22.69
N PRO A 71 -0.76 -16.53 -21.80
CA PRO A 71 0.31 -17.21 -21.06
C PRO A 71 1.30 -17.95 -21.99
N GLY A 72 0.85 -18.42 -23.16
CA GLY A 72 1.68 -19.15 -24.11
C GLY A 72 2.71 -18.29 -24.84
N ALA A 73 2.53 -16.95 -24.81
CA ALA A 73 3.46 -15.99 -25.42
C ALA A 73 4.51 -15.45 -24.46
N LEU A 74 4.43 -15.79 -23.16
CA LEU A 74 5.29 -15.25 -22.10
C LEU A 74 6.51 -16.13 -21.86
N THR A 75 7.64 -15.48 -21.52
CA THR A 75 8.77 -16.18 -20.90
C THR A 75 8.41 -16.62 -19.46
N PRO A 76 9.13 -17.60 -18.88
CA PRO A 76 8.88 -18.02 -17.48
C PRO A 76 8.95 -16.88 -16.46
N TRP A 77 9.79 -15.86 -16.71
CA TRP A 77 9.89 -14.67 -15.86
C TRP A 77 8.65 -13.77 -15.96
N GLU A 78 8.21 -13.49 -17.18
CA GLU A 78 7.01 -12.69 -17.44
C GLU A 78 5.76 -13.37 -16.87
N GLU A 79 5.66 -14.70 -17.03
CA GLU A 79 4.57 -15.46 -16.42
C GLU A 79 4.56 -15.34 -14.88
N ALA A 80 5.73 -15.39 -14.23
CA ALA A 80 5.83 -15.18 -12.79
C ALA A 80 5.41 -13.77 -12.39
N ASN A 81 5.78 -12.74 -13.18
CA ASN A 81 5.36 -11.36 -12.99
C ASN A 81 3.83 -11.22 -13.10
N VAL A 82 3.23 -11.76 -14.15
CA VAL A 82 1.76 -11.69 -14.34
C VAL A 82 1.03 -12.37 -13.19
N ARG A 83 1.51 -13.52 -12.69
CA ARG A 83 0.94 -14.17 -11.50
C ARG A 83 1.00 -13.27 -10.25
N ALA A 84 2.13 -12.57 -10.06
CA ALA A 84 2.30 -11.64 -8.94
C ALA A 84 1.38 -10.41 -9.08
N MET A 85 1.32 -9.81 -10.28
CA MET A 85 0.45 -8.66 -10.60
C MET A 85 -1.03 -9.01 -10.40
N ARG A 86 -1.47 -10.19 -10.88
CA ARG A 86 -2.85 -10.68 -10.71
C ARG A 86 -3.19 -10.85 -9.23
N ARG A 87 -2.30 -11.44 -8.42
CA ARG A 87 -2.51 -11.56 -6.98
C ARG A 87 -2.64 -10.20 -6.29
N MET A 88 -1.77 -9.24 -6.64
CA MET A 88 -1.82 -7.88 -6.10
C MET A 88 -3.13 -7.17 -6.48
N HIS A 89 -3.56 -7.29 -7.74
CA HIS A 89 -4.81 -6.71 -8.23
C HIS A 89 -6.03 -7.31 -7.51
N LEU A 90 -6.13 -8.63 -7.43
CA LEU A 90 -7.26 -9.33 -6.80
C LEU A 90 -7.37 -8.96 -5.30
N HIS A 91 -6.24 -8.96 -4.59
CA HIS A 91 -6.24 -8.54 -3.19
C HIS A 91 -6.68 -7.08 -3.03
N ALA A 92 -6.10 -6.17 -3.82
CA ALA A 92 -6.47 -4.76 -3.74
C ALA A 92 -7.93 -4.50 -4.14
N ALA A 93 -8.45 -5.21 -5.15
CA ALA A 93 -9.83 -5.06 -5.60
C ALA A 93 -10.87 -5.57 -4.58
N SER A 94 -10.47 -6.47 -3.67
CA SER A 94 -11.33 -6.95 -2.59
C SER A 94 -11.44 -5.99 -1.40
N VAL A 95 -10.53 -4.97 -1.31
CA VAL A 95 -10.47 -4.06 -0.17
C VAL A 95 -10.99 -2.67 -0.57
N PRO A 96 -12.03 -2.14 0.12
CA PRO A 96 -12.54 -0.80 -0.16
C PRO A 96 -11.48 0.29 0.06
N SER A 97 -11.42 1.32 -0.80
CA SER A 97 -10.47 2.43 -0.68
C SER A 97 -10.57 3.16 0.65
N ALA A 98 -11.78 3.32 1.19
CA ALA A 98 -12.00 3.93 2.49
C ALA A 98 -11.30 3.16 3.64
N LEU A 99 -11.25 1.82 3.55
CA LEU A 99 -10.54 1.00 4.52
C LEU A 99 -9.02 1.17 4.40
N ILE A 100 -8.48 1.25 3.18
CA ILE A 100 -7.05 1.53 2.95
C ILE A 100 -6.62 2.87 3.56
N GLU A 101 -7.43 3.92 3.37
CA GLU A 101 -7.19 5.24 3.96
C GLU A 101 -7.28 5.20 5.50
N ALA A 102 -8.28 4.51 6.05
CA ALA A 102 -8.44 4.33 7.50
C ALA A 102 -7.25 3.58 8.11
N LEU A 103 -6.77 2.50 7.47
CA LEU A 103 -5.59 1.76 7.88
C LEU A 103 -4.33 2.64 7.90
N ALA A 104 -4.10 3.43 6.85
CA ALA A 104 -2.94 4.32 6.77
C ALA A 104 -2.95 5.36 7.91
N ARG A 105 -4.11 5.99 8.19
CA ARG A 105 -4.28 6.93 9.32
C ARG A 105 -4.06 6.26 10.67
N ALA A 106 -4.71 5.12 10.90
CA ALA A 106 -4.62 4.39 12.17
C ALA A 106 -3.18 3.92 12.44
N ALA A 107 -2.48 3.39 11.44
CA ALA A 107 -1.09 2.96 11.54
C ALA A 107 -0.16 4.12 11.90
N ASN A 108 -0.27 5.27 11.21
CA ASN A 108 0.53 6.46 11.51
C ASN A 108 0.28 6.98 12.93
N ARG A 109 -0.98 7.07 13.35
CA ARG A 109 -1.36 7.51 14.71
C ARG A 109 -0.81 6.57 15.78
N THR A 110 -0.98 5.26 15.60
CA THR A 110 -0.52 4.25 16.56
C THR A 110 1.00 4.30 16.71
N GLU A 111 1.73 4.40 15.60
CA GLU A 111 3.20 4.49 15.65
C GLU A 111 3.68 5.77 16.34
N HIS A 112 3.05 6.93 16.06
CA HIS A 112 3.39 8.18 16.71
C HIS A 112 3.19 8.11 18.24
N LEU A 113 2.06 7.55 18.69
CA LEU A 113 1.79 7.35 20.11
C LEU A 113 2.80 6.37 20.72
N TRP A 114 3.07 5.24 20.06
CA TRP A 114 4.01 4.23 20.53
C TRP A 114 5.43 4.79 20.72
N ARG A 115 5.94 5.61 19.81
CA ARG A 115 7.27 6.22 19.94
C ARG A 115 7.42 7.07 21.19
N ARG A 116 6.38 7.77 21.57
CA ARG A 116 6.37 8.59 22.79
C ARG A 116 6.24 7.73 24.04
N ALA A 117 5.23 6.88 24.07
CA ALA A 117 4.89 6.02 25.19
C ALA A 117 5.99 5.01 25.55
N ARG A 118 6.71 4.49 24.54
CA ARG A 118 7.83 3.56 24.75
C ARG A 118 8.93 4.12 25.64
N LYS A 119 9.16 5.43 25.63
CA LYS A 119 10.20 6.07 26.45
C LYS A 119 9.84 6.04 27.94
N ASP A 120 8.54 6.01 28.23
CA ASP A 120 7.99 6.13 29.57
C ASP A 120 7.35 4.81 30.05
N ASP A 121 7.52 3.70 29.29
CA ASP A 121 6.89 2.40 29.51
C ASP A 121 5.35 2.47 29.65
N ASP A 122 4.74 3.48 29.00
CA ASP A 122 3.30 3.75 29.07
C ASP A 122 2.52 3.07 27.94
N PHE A 123 2.28 1.76 28.07
CA PHE A 123 1.45 1.01 27.13
C PHE A 123 -0.03 1.48 27.13
N SER A 124 -0.52 1.94 28.27
CA SER A 124 -1.94 2.31 28.45
C SER A 124 -2.37 3.44 27.51
N SER A 125 -1.46 4.35 27.16
CA SER A 125 -1.73 5.42 26.19
C SER A 125 -1.79 4.95 24.74
N VAL A 126 -1.20 3.80 24.41
CA VAL A 126 -1.13 3.22 23.06
C VAL A 126 -2.26 2.23 22.82
N GLU A 127 -2.68 1.51 23.85
CA GLU A 127 -3.63 0.40 23.75
C GLU A 127 -4.91 0.72 22.97
N PRO A 128 -5.60 1.88 23.17
CA PRO A 128 -6.80 2.20 22.41
C PRO A 128 -6.55 2.34 20.90
N ALA A 129 -5.47 3.03 20.53
CA ALA A 129 -5.12 3.22 19.11
C ALA A 129 -4.67 1.91 18.43
N LEU A 130 -3.96 1.07 19.16
CA LEU A 130 -3.59 -0.27 18.70
C LEU A 130 -4.82 -1.16 18.51
N GLY A 131 -5.80 -1.08 19.41
CA GLY A 131 -7.07 -1.79 19.30
C GLY A 131 -7.85 -1.38 18.05
N GLU A 132 -7.92 -0.08 17.76
CA GLU A 132 -8.54 0.46 16.54
C GLU A 132 -7.82 -0.07 15.27
N LEU A 133 -6.50 0.00 15.24
CA LEU A 133 -5.70 -0.53 14.11
C LEU A 133 -5.92 -2.02 13.90
N LEU A 134 -5.93 -2.82 14.97
CA LEU A 134 -6.18 -4.26 14.89
C LEU A 134 -7.60 -4.60 14.39
N ALA A 135 -8.60 -3.78 14.74
CA ALA A 135 -9.95 -3.95 14.22
C ALA A 135 -10.00 -3.74 12.71
N LEU A 136 -9.36 -2.69 12.19
CA LEU A 136 -9.27 -2.42 10.75
C LEU A 136 -8.47 -3.50 9.98
N ILE A 137 -7.38 -4.02 10.56
CA ILE A 137 -6.63 -5.15 9.97
C ILE A 137 -7.49 -6.43 9.89
N ARG A 138 -8.33 -6.68 10.89
CA ARG A 138 -9.27 -7.82 10.84
C ARG A 138 -10.36 -7.64 9.80
N GLU A 139 -10.82 -6.41 9.59
CA GLU A 139 -11.78 -6.08 8.52
C GLU A 139 -11.15 -6.28 7.13
N GLU A 140 -9.88 -5.88 6.93
CA GLU A 140 -9.14 -6.12 5.68
C GLU A 140 -8.97 -7.61 5.38
N ALA A 141 -8.82 -8.44 6.42
CA ALA A 141 -8.59 -9.88 6.30
C ALA A 141 -9.86 -10.73 6.13
N ALA A 142 -11.05 -10.14 6.27
CA ALA A 142 -12.34 -10.84 6.21
C ALA A 142 -12.90 -10.92 4.79
#